data_d5d2d7b7b4cdbe62c6852b59282c7b0b
#
_entry.id   d5d2d7b7b4cdbe62c6852b59282c7b0b
#
_cell.length_a   1.000
_cell.length_b   1.000
_cell.length_c   1.000
_cell.angle_alpha   90.00
_cell.angle_beta   90.00
_cell.angle_gamma   90.00
#
_symmetry.space_group_name_H-M   'P 1'
#
loop_
_entity.id
_entity.type
_entity.pdbx_description
1 polymer ?
#
loop_
_entity_poly.entity_id
_entity_poly.type
_entity_poly.pdbx_seq_one_letter_code
_entity_poly.pdbx_strand_id
1 'polypeptide(L)'
;MGGIIDKITEFIKELLTGWITSNLDTMFTDVNEKVGTIATEVGRTPQSWNGSIFSMIKQLSDNVIVPIAGMIITFVLCYELISMIMEKNNMHDTDTFMFFKYIFKVWVAVYLVTHTFDIAMAVFDVANHVVTSAGGIISDSVTIDVADALTAILENGVEDMGIGELLGLGLESMIVSLCMKIISVLITVILYGRMIEIYLYVSVAPIPFATFTNREWGSIGNNYVKALLALGFQGFFMMVCVAIYAVLVNTIIVAENIHTAIWSVAAYTVILCFSLFKTGSLSKSIFNAH
;
A
#
# COMPACT_ATOMS: atom_id res chain seq x y z
N MET A 1 -20.71 -57.78 13.83
CA MET A 1 -19.42 -57.11 13.67
C MET A 1 -19.53 -55.93 12.70
N GLY A 2 -20.37 -55.92 11.67
CA GLY A 2 -20.56 -54.80 10.76
C GLY A 2 -20.90 -53.48 11.47
N GLY A 3 -21.93 -53.47 12.31
CA GLY A 3 -22.43 -52.23 12.94
C GLY A 3 -21.46 -51.50 13.90
N ILE A 4 -20.36 -52.14 14.38
CA ILE A 4 -19.35 -51.47 15.16
C ILE A 4 -18.31 -50.82 14.21
N ILE A 5 -17.94 -51.49 13.14
CA ILE A 5 -17.00 -50.97 12.16
C ILE A 5 -17.65 -49.78 11.44
N ASP A 6 -18.93 -49.86 11.08
CA ASP A 6 -19.66 -48.77 10.45
C ASP A 6 -19.72 -47.52 11.35
N LYS A 7 -19.99 -47.67 12.64
CA LYS A 7 -19.98 -46.57 13.60
C LYS A 7 -18.60 -45.95 13.79
N ILE A 8 -17.52 -46.75 13.78
CA ILE A 8 -16.15 -46.23 13.87
C ILE A 8 -15.80 -45.46 12.58
N THR A 9 -16.20 -45.98 11.42
CA THR A 9 -15.99 -45.33 10.15
C THR A 9 -16.71 -43.98 10.09
N GLU A 10 -17.96 -43.93 10.53
CA GLU A 10 -18.77 -42.73 10.58
C GLU A 10 -18.17 -41.68 11.53
N PHE A 11 -17.73 -42.08 12.73
CA PHE A 11 -17.06 -41.21 13.68
C PHE A 11 -15.74 -40.63 13.12
N ILE A 12 -14.93 -41.44 12.43
CA ILE A 12 -13.69 -40.98 11.79
C ILE A 12 -13.99 -39.98 10.67
N LYS A 13 -15.00 -40.25 9.85
CA LYS A 13 -15.45 -39.32 8.81
C LYS A 13 -15.90 -37.99 9.40
N GLU A 14 -16.69 -37.99 10.45
CA GLU A 14 -17.16 -36.80 11.15
C GLU A 14 -15.99 -35.95 11.71
N LEU A 15 -15.00 -36.58 12.33
CA LEU A 15 -13.79 -35.91 12.82
C LEU A 15 -12.99 -35.28 11.65
N LEU A 16 -12.79 -36.00 10.57
CA LEU A 16 -12.04 -35.50 9.41
C LEU A 16 -12.80 -34.36 8.73
N THR A 17 -14.10 -34.47 8.54
CA THR A 17 -14.93 -33.41 8.00
C THR A 17 -14.87 -32.16 8.88
N GLY A 18 -15.01 -32.32 10.20
CA GLY A 18 -14.89 -31.20 11.13
C GLY A 18 -13.50 -30.51 11.07
N TRP A 19 -12.43 -31.27 10.92
CA TRP A 19 -11.08 -30.71 10.73
C TRP A 19 -10.93 -29.95 9.41
N ILE A 20 -11.42 -30.51 8.29
CA ILE A 20 -11.44 -29.87 6.97
C ILE A 20 -12.24 -28.58 7.03
N THR A 21 -13.46 -28.62 7.56
CA THR A 21 -14.33 -27.45 7.73
C THR A 21 -13.66 -26.35 8.52
N SER A 22 -12.99 -26.67 9.63
CA SER A 22 -12.25 -25.70 10.42
C SER A 22 -11.09 -25.06 9.68
N ASN A 23 -10.36 -25.84 8.86
CA ASN A 23 -9.28 -25.30 8.04
C ASN A 23 -9.80 -24.38 6.93
N LEU A 24 -10.90 -24.74 6.27
CA LEU A 24 -11.54 -23.94 5.22
C LEU A 24 -12.15 -22.67 5.79
N ASP A 25 -12.85 -22.74 6.91
CA ASP A 25 -13.41 -21.58 7.62
C ASP A 25 -12.30 -20.59 7.99
N THR A 26 -11.20 -21.09 8.56
CA THR A 26 -10.03 -20.27 8.87
C THR A 26 -9.46 -19.62 7.61
N MET A 27 -9.32 -20.35 6.50
CA MET A 27 -8.79 -19.85 5.25
C MET A 27 -9.67 -18.74 4.65
N PHE A 28 -10.97 -18.92 4.62
CA PHE A 28 -11.89 -17.92 4.07
C PHE A 28 -12.05 -16.71 5.01
N THR A 29 -12.04 -16.91 6.32
CA THR A 29 -12.02 -15.82 7.30
C THR A 29 -10.75 -14.99 7.14
N ASP A 30 -9.59 -15.62 6.99
CA ASP A 30 -8.31 -14.96 6.72
C ASP A 30 -8.36 -14.13 5.43
N VAL A 31 -9.02 -14.61 4.37
CA VAL A 31 -9.22 -13.88 3.11
C VAL A 31 -10.01 -12.59 3.33
N ASN A 32 -11.17 -12.67 3.97
CA ASN A 32 -12.04 -11.53 4.22
C ASN A 32 -11.38 -10.50 5.14
N GLU A 33 -10.74 -10.97 6.22
CA GLU A 33 -10.00 -10.11 7.13
C GLU A 33 -8.87 -9.38 6.41
N LYS A 34 -8.19 -10.03 5.46
CA LYS A 34 -7.11 -9.40 4.69
C LYS A 34 -7.61 -8.33 3.74
N VAL A 35 -8.70 -8.58 3.03
CA VAL A 35 -9.32 -7.55 2.18
C VAL A 35 -9.70 -6.32 3.01
N GLY A 36 -10.37 -6.51 4.15
CA GLY A 36 -10.74 -5.44 5.07
C GLY A 36 -9.53 -4.71 5.67
N THR A 37 -8.50 -5.46 6.08
CA THR A 37 -7.27 -4.90 6.63
C THR A 37 -6.53 -4.06 5.60
N ILE A 38 -6.35 -4.56 4.38
CA ILE A 38 -5.67 -3.81 3.31
C ILE A 38 -6.43 -2.53 3.02
N ALA A 39 -7.76 -2.59 2.85
CA ALA A 39 -8.59 -1.43 2.57
C ALA A 39 -8.48 -0.38 3.68
N THR A 40 -8.52 -0.81 4.94
CA THR A 40 -8.39 0.07 6.11
C THR A 40 -7.01 0.70 6.21
N GLU A 41 -5.95 -0.10 6.15
CA GLU A 41 -4.57 0.38 6.31
C GLU A 41 -4.14 1.30 5.15
N VAL A 42 -4.56 0.99 3.92
CA VAL A 42 -4.26 1.82 2.74
C VAL A 42 -5.00 3.15 2.78
N GLY A 43 -6.19 3.18 3.37
CA GLY A 43 -7.01 4.37 3.58
C GLY A 43 -6.58 5.26 4.77
N ARG A 44 -5.54 4.88 5.54
CA ARG A 44 -5.04 5.72 6.64
C ARG A 44 -4.07 6.79 6.15
N THR A 45 -4.23 8.00 6.69
CA THR A 45 -3.22 9.05 6.54
C THR A 45 -2.01 8.75 7.46
N PRO A 46 -0.81 9.25 7.16
CA PRO A 46 0.34 9.11 8.06
C PRO A 46 0.05 9.58 9.48
N GLN A 47 -0.68 10.68 9.63
CA GLN A 47 -1.06 11.21 10.94
C GLN A 47 -1.98 10.27 11.72
N SER A 48 -2.97 9.64 11.05
CA SER A 48 -3.94 8.73 11.68
C SER A 48 -3.37 7.33 11.95
N TRP A 49 -2.30 6.94 11.25
CA TRP A 49 -1.69 5.63 11.39
C TRP A 49 -0.98 5.46 12.73
N ASN A 50 -0.12 6.42 13.10
CA ASN A 50 0.54 6.45 14.42
C ASN A 50 0.94 7.88 14.79
N GLY A 51 0.18 8.51 15.69
CA GLY A 51 0.41 9.89 16.13
C GLY A 51 1.76 10.12 16.81
N SER A 52 2.30 9.11 17.52
CA SER A 52 3.59 9.23 18.19
C SER A 52 4.74 9.23 17.17
N ILE A 53 4.71 8.34 16.18
CA ILE A 53 5.70 8.30 15.11
C ILE A 53 5.59 9.58 14.29
N PHE A 54 4.38 10.00 13.93
CA PHE A 54 4.13 11.24 13.20
C PHE A 54 4.76 12.45 13.91
N SER A 55 4.50 12.62 15.22
CA SER A 55 5.07 13.73 16.00
C SER A 55 6.60 13.68 16.06
N MET A 56 7.18 12.50 16.23
CA MET A 56 8.63 12.31 16.23
C MET A 56 9.24 12.70 14.88
N ILE A 57 8.66 12.24 13.77
CA ILE A 57 9.15 12.55 12.42
C ILE A 57 9.00 14.03 12.10
N LYS A 58 7.89 14.66 12.51
CA LYS A 58 7.72 16.12 12.38
C LYS A 58 8.80 16.89 13.14
N GLN A 59 9.04 16.54 14.40
CA GLN A 59 10.10 17.17 15.20
C GLN A 59 11.49 16.97 14.59
N LEU A 60 11.78 15.80 14.05
CA LEU A 60 13.03 15.52 13.36
C LEU A 60 13.18 16.41 12.12
N SER A 61 12.14 16.52 11.31
CA SER A 61 12.11 17.38 10.13
C SER A 61 12.32 18.84 10.51
N ASP A 62 11.53 19.35 11.46
CA ASP A 62 11.54 20.76 11.84
C ASP A 62 12.85 21.20 12.55
N ASN A 63 13.36 20.35 13.45
CA ASN A 63 14.48 20.75 14.31
C ASN A 63 15.87 20.36 13.75
N VAL A 64 15.94 19.36 12.86
CA VAL A 64 17.22 18.87 12.32
C VAL A 64 17.33 19.15 10.82
N ILE A 65 16.31 18.82 10.04
CA ILE A 65 16.41 18.87 8.58
C ILE A 65 16.15 20.28 8.04
N VAL A 66 15.17 21.00 8.58
CA VAL A 66 14.88 22.39 8.17
C VAL A 66 16.10 23.33 8.33
N PRO A 67 16.89 23.30 9.44
CA PRO A 67 18.12 24.06 9.53
C PRO A 67 19.15 23.71 8.45
N ILE A 68 19.31 22.43 8.11
CA ILE A 68 20.18 21.97 7.02
C ILE A 68 19.69 22.50 5.67
N ALA A 69 18.39 22.37 5.42
CA ALA A 69 17.75 22.91 4.22
C ALA A 69 17.91 24.44 4.13
N GLY A 70 17.88 25.14 5.27
CA GLY A 70 18.17 26.57 5.39
C GLY A 70 19.59 26.95 4.92
N MET A 71 20.60 26.14 5.23
CA MET A 71 21.95 26.34 4.72
C MET A 71 22.02 26.08 3.21
N ILE A 72 21.37 25.02 2.73
CA ILE A 72 21.33 24.68 1.32
C ILE A 72 20.62 25.79 0.52
N ILE A 73 19.46 26.25 0.96
CA ILE A 73 18.72 27.30 0.25
C ILE A 73 19.48 28.62 0.20
N THR A 74 20.20 28.95 1.29
CA THR A 74 21.06 30.14 1.32
C THR A 74 22.12 30.05 0.23
N PHE A 75 22.82 28.92 0.13
CA PHE A 75 23.82 28.70 -0.90
C PHE A 75 23.20 28.76 -2.31
N VAL A 76 22.06 28.10 -2.52
CA VAL A 76 21.32 28.08 -3.79
C VAL A 76 20.91 29.48 -4.22
N LEU A 77 20.41 30.31 -3.29
CA LEU A 77 19.97 31.67 -3.59
C LEU A 77 21.15 32.59 -3.86
N CYS A 78 22.26 32.45 -3.13
CA CYS A 78 23.50 33.20 -3.42
C CYS A 78 24.05 32.87 -4.83
N TYR A 79 24.08 31.58 -5.16
CA TYR A 79 24.51 31.14 -6.49
C TYR A 79 23.60 31.70 -7.61
N GLU A 80 22.30 31.67 -7.41
CA GLU A 80 21.32 32.21 -8.35
C GLU A 80 21.50 33.74 -8.54
N LEU A 81 21.75 34.47 -7.43
CA LEU A 81 22.00 35.92 -7.51
C LEU A 81 23.28 36.23 -8.31
N ILE A 82 24.37 35.48 -8.06
CA ILE A 82 25.61 35.63 -8.82
C ILE A 82 25.40 35.32 -10.29
N SER A 83 24.71 34.24 -10.61
CA SER A 83 24.39 33.85 -12.01
C SER A 83 23.56 34.94 -12.71
N MET A 84 22.57 35.51 -12.02
CA MET A 84 21.76 36.61 -12.55
C MET A 84 22.59 37.85 -12.86
N ILE A 85 23.60 38.18 -12.04
CA ILE A 85 24.47 39.32 -12.23
C ILE A 85 25.45 39.05 -13.39
N MET A 86 25.96 37.81 -13.51
CA MET A 86 26.94 37.44 -14.54
C MET A 86 26.30 37.27 -15.93
N GLU A 87 25.08 36.83 -16.06
CA GLU A 87 24.36 36.70 -17.33
C GLU A 87 24.17 38.07 -18.04
N LYS A 88 24.13 39.17 -17.27
CA LYS A 88 24.08 40.54 -17.85
C LYS A 88 25.49 41.14 -17.81
N ASN A 89 26.13 41.09 -18.98
CA ASN A 89 27.51 41.56 -19.23
C ASN A 89 27.75 43.05 -18.96
N ASN A 90 26.74 43.84 -18.51
CA ASN A 90 26.83 45.25 -18.17
C ASN A 90 26.06 45.55 -16.86
N MET A 91 26.77 45.84 -15.79
CA MET A 91 26.16 46.32 -14.54
C MET A 91 25.33 47.61 -14.68
N HIS A 92 25.34 48.25 -15.80
CA HIS A 92 24.67 49.53 -16.04
C HIS A 92 23.17 49.41 -16.38
N ASP A 93 22.69 48.19 -16.74
CA ASP A 93 21.31 47.92 -17.11
C ASP A 93 20.61 46.95 -16.13
N THR A 94 20.90 47.08 -14.83
CA THR A 94 20.14 46.31 -13.82
C THR A 94 18.73 46.85 -13.69
N ASP A 95 17.82 46.20 -14.40
CA ASP A 95 16.40 46.48 -14.35
C ASP A 95 15.87 46.23 -12.93
N THR A 96 15.34 47.28 -12.27
CA THR A 96 14.72 47.20 -10.93
C THR A 96 13.72 46.03 -10.83
N PHE A 97 13.06 45.67 -11.90
CA PHE A 97 12.13 44.56 -11.99
C PHE A 97 12.81 43.19 -11.77
N MET A 98 14.08 43.05 -12.11
CA MET A 98 14.85 41.83 -11.89
C MET A 98 15.09 41.56 -10.40
N PHE A 99 15.37 42.60 -9.61
CA PHE A 99 15.49 42.51 -8.16
C PHE A 99 14.14 42.12 -7.51
N PHE A 100 13.04 42.68 -7.98
CA PHE A 100 11.72 42.27 -7.48
C PHE A 100 11.42 40.79 -7.78
N LYS A 101 11.74 40.30 -8.96
CA LYS A 101 11.64 38.86 -9.29
C LYS A 101 12.47 38.00 -8.33
N TYR A 102 13.70 38.43 -8.06
CA TYR A 102 14.57 37.68 -7.16
C TYR A 102 14.02 37.68 -5.72
N ILE A 103 13.62 38.82 -5.17
CA ILE A 103 13.04 38.93 -3.84
C ILE A 103 11.79 38.04 -3.72
N PHE A 104 10.90 38.06 -4.71
CA PHE A 104 9.74 37.20 -4.73
C PHE A 104 10.12 35.71 -4.75
N LYS A 105 11.13 35.35 -5.55
CA LYS A 105 11.68 34.00 -5.62
C LYS A 105 12.25 33.56 -4.27
N VAL A 106 12.99 34.41 -3.58
CA VAL A 106 13.53 34.18 -2.23
C VAL A 106 12.38 33.91 -1.24
N TRP A 107 11.36 34.77 -1.27
CA TRP A 107 10.20 34.63 -0.39
C TRP A 107 9.48 33.29 -0.61
N VAL A 108 9.19 32.93 -1.86
CA VAL A 108 8.57 31.63 -2.18
C VAL A 108 9.45 30.48 -1.75
N ALA A 109 10.75 30.55 -1.99
CA ALA A 109 11.69 29.50 -1.64
C ALA A 109 11.75 29.25 -0.13
N VAL A 110 11.85 30.31 0.67
CA VAL A 110 11.86 30.22 2.14
C VAL A 110 10.52 29.70 2.65
N TYR A 111 9.39 30.16 2.10
CA TYR A 111 8.06 29.69 2.45
C TYR A 111 7.91 28.19 2.19
N LEU A 112 8.34 27.72 1.02
CA LEU A 112 8.29 26.31 0.66
C LEU A 112 9.11 25.44 1.63
N VAL A 113 10.34 25.85 1.98
CA VAL A 113 11.21 25.07 2.88
C VAL A 113 10.65 25.03 4.30
N THR A 114 10.12 26.13 4.79
CA THR A 114 9.57 26.19 6.17
C THR A 114 8.24 25.46 6.33
N HIS A 115 7.46 25.29 5.23
CA HIS A 115 6.17 24.61 5.26
C HIS A 115 6.19 23.27 4.51
N THR A 116 7.38 22.73 4.23
CA THR A 116 7.53 21.51 3.42
C THR A 116 6.81 20.32 4.02
N PHE A 117 6.86 20.16 5.35
CA PHE A 117 6.20 19.03 6.02
C PHE A 117 4.70 19.06 5.79
N ASP A 118 4.06 20.21 5.97
CA ASP A 118 2.62 20.39 5.80
C ASP A 118 2.21 20.23 4.32
N ILE A 119 3.05 20.72 3.38
CA ILE A 119 2.84 20.53 1.94
C ILE A 119 2.93 19.04 1.57
N ALA A 120 3.93 18.32 2.09
CA ALA A 120 4.08 16.89 1.86
C ALA A 120 2.88 16.11 2.43
N MET A 121 2.39 16.47 3.63
CA MET A 121 1.21 15.85 4.20
C MET A 121 -0.04 16.11 3.38
N ALA A 122 -0.24 17.30 2.83
CA ALA A 122 -1.36 17.61 1.97
C ALA A 122 -1.43 16.71 0.72
N VAL A 123 -0.28 16.27 0.18
CA VAL A 123 -0.24 15.29 -0.93
C VAL A 123 -0.85 13.96 -0.49
N PHE A 124 -0.54 13.50 0.73
CA PHE A 124 -1.11 12.24 1.26
C PHE A 124 -2.58 12.37 1.63
N ASP A 125 -3.05 13.54 2.06
CA ASP A 125 -4.47 13.79 2.33
C ASP A 125 -5.29 13.73 1.04
N VAL A 126 -4.80 14.33 -0.06
CA VAL A 126 -5.41 14.21 -1.39
C VAL A 126 -5.40 12.76 -1.87
N ALA A 127 -4.28 12.07 -1.74
CA ALA A 127 -4.17 10.66 -2.13
C ALA A 127 -5.13 9.77 -1.31
N ASN A 128 -5.25 10.02 -0.01
CA ASN A 128 -6.19 9.33 0.86
C ASN A 128 -7.66 9.56 0.43
N HIS A 129 -8.02 10.79 0.06
CA HIS A 129 -9.36 11.06 -0.47
C HIS A 129 -9.66 10.23 -1.73
N VAL A 130 -8.70 10.10 -2.64
CA VAL A 130 -8.83 9.24 -3.84
C VAL A 130 -9.00 7.77 -3.45
N VAL A 131 -8.18 7.27 -2.50
CA VAL A 131 -8.26 5.89 -2.00
C VAL A 131 -9.62 5.61 -1.36
N THR A 132 -10.09 6.50 -0.50
CA THR A 132 -11.38 6.35 0.20
C THR A 132 -12.55 6.37 -0.77
N SER A 133 -12.51 7.27 -1.76
CA SER A 133 -13.54 7.35 -2.81
C SER A 133 -13.56 6.08 -3.66
N ALA A 134 -12.39 5.55 -4.03
CA ALA A 134 -12.28 4.27 -4.74
C ALA A 134 -12.79 3.11 -3.88
N GLY A 135 -12.46 3.10 -2.59
CA GLY A 135 -12.91 2.09 -1.63
C GLY A 135 -14.43 2.02 -1.51
N GLY A 136 -15.12 3.17 -1.54
CA GLY A 136 -16.59 3.22 -1.55
C GLY A 136 -17.18 2.53 -2.77
N ILE A 137 -16.66 2.83 -3.97
CA ILE A 137 -17.13 2.19 -5.23
C ILE A 137 -16.87 0.68 -5.21
N ILE A 138 -15.74 0.25 -4.66
CA ILE A 138 -15.34 -1.16 -4.58
C ILE A 138 -16.25 -1.92 -3.60
N SER A 139 -16.49 -1.36 -2.42
CA SER A 139 -17.34 -1.98 -1.39
C SER A 139 -18.77 -2.20 -1.86
N ASP A 140 -19.30 -1.27 -2.66
CA ASP A 140 -20.65 -1.40 -3.24
C ASP A 140 -20.72 -2.46 -4.35
N SER A 141 -19.57 -2.79 -4.95
CA SER A 141 -19.52 -3.68 -6.13
C SER A 141 -19.08 -5.11 -5.78
N VAL A 142 -18.46 -5.35 -4.63
CA VAL A 142 -17.84 -6.64 -4.31
C VAL A 142 -18.07 -6.99 -2.82
N THR A 143 -19.07 -7.84 -2.59
CA THR A 143 -19.23 -8.55 -1.31
C THR A 143 -18.75 -9.99 -1.49
N ILE A 144 -17.80 -10.42 -0.66
CA ILE A 144 -17.37 -11.82 -0.61
C ILE A 144 -18.27 -12.52 0.43
N ASP A 145 -19.24 -13.29 -0.01
CA ASP A 145 -20.04 -14.12 0.87
C ASP A 145 -19.35 -15.47 1.09
N VAL A 146 -18.56 -15.52 2.15
CA VAL A 146 -17.73 -16.69 2.50
C VAL A 146 -18.57 -17.82 3.05
N ALA A 147 -19.67 -17.52 3.75
CA ALA A 147 -20.49 -18.53 4.39
C ALA A 147 -21.23 -19.39 3.34
N ASP A 148 -21.80 -18.74 2.34
CA ASP A 148 -22.49 -19.45 1.24
C ASP A 148 -21.50 -20.23 0.38
N ALA A 149 -20.30 -19.68 0.13
CA ALA A 149 -19.23 -20.37 -0.58
C ALA A 149 -18.77 -21.64 0.13
N LEU A 150 -18.52 -21.53 1.43
CA LEU A 150 -18.08 -22.65 2.25
C LEU A 150 -19.12 -23.76 2.31
N THR A 151 -20.40 -23.39 2.50
CA THR A 151 -21.51 -24.31 2.57
C THR A 151 -21.69 -25.06 1.25
N ALA A 152 -21.67 -24.35 0.12
CA ALA A 152 -21.80 -24.96 -1.20
C ALA A 152 -20.64 -25.92 -1.53
N ILE A 153 -19.41 -25.57 -1.14
CA ILE A 153 -18.23 -26.42 -1.35
C ILE A 153 -18.30 -27.69 -0.47
N LEU A 154 -18.74 -27.57 0.77
CA LEU A 154 -18.83 -28.70 1.70
C LEU A 154 -19.98 -29.65 1.36
N GLU A 155 -21.17 -29.13 1.06
CA GLU A 155 -22.35 -29.94 0.72
C GLU A 155 -22.15 -30.76 -0.57
N ASN A 156 -21.47 -30.18 -1.56
CA ASN A 156 -21.28 -30.84 -2.86
C ASN A 156 -20.03 -31.73 -2.95
N GLY A 157 -19.09 -31.62 -2.00
CA GLY A 157 -17.76 -32.20 -2.15
C GLY A 157 -17.36 -33.25 -1.13
N VAL A 158 -17.95 -33.29 0.07
CA VAL A 158 -17.41 -34.04 1.21
C VAL A 158 -18.24 -35.27 1.63
N GLU A 159 -19.57 -35.25 1.40
CA GLU A 159 -20.47 -36.32 1.90
C GLU A 159 -20.16 -37.70 1.33
N ASP A 160 -19.80 -37.78 0.05
CA ASP A 160 -19.55 -39.04 -0.65
C ASP A 160 -18.10 -39.57 -0.57
N MET A 161 -17.20 -38.79 0.05
CA MET A 161 -15.75 -39.12 0.10
C MET A 161 -15.43 -40.26 1.03
N GLY A 162 -14.48 -41.13 0.62
CA GLY A 162 -13.87 -42.15 1.45
C GLY A 162 -12.91 -41.57 2.50
N ILE A 163 -12.59 -42.32 3.59
CA ILE A 163 -11.68 -41.87 4.64
C ILE A 163 -10.31 -41.47 4.08
N GLY A 164 -9.81 -42.20 3.07
CA GLY A 164 -8.52 -41.86 2.43
C GLY A 164 -8.54 -40.55 1.66
N GLU A 165 -9.65 -40.25 0.97
CA GLU A 165 -9.86 -38.98 0.26
C GLU A 165 -9.99 -37.80 1.24
N LEU A 166 -10.75 -37.99 2.33
CA LEU A 166 -10.88 -36.99 3.40
C LEU A 166 -9.54 -36.68 4.10
N LEU A 167 -8.70 -37.69 4.34
CA LEU A 167 -7.35 -37.49 4.85
C LEU A 167 -6.49 -36.69 3.88
N GLY A 168 -6.56 -37.00 2.60
CA GLY A 168 -5.85 -36.26 1.56
C GLY A 168 -6.28 -34.80 1.53
N LEU A 169 -7.59 -34.52 1.50
CA LEU A 169 -8.18 -33.20 1.52
C LEU A 169 -7.83 -32.42 2.82
N GLY A 170 -7.84 -33.10 3.96
CA GLY A 170 -7.44 -32.52 5.25
C GLY A 170 -5.99 -32.07 5.25
N LEU A 171 -5.06 -32.87 4.73
CA LEU A 171 -3.66 -32.49 4.60
C LEU A 171 -3.47 -31.34 3.60
N GLU A 172 -4.17 -31.37 2.50
CA GLU A 172 -4.15 -30.32 1.48
C GLU A 172 -4.63 -28.97 2.07
N SER A 173 -5.78 -28.97 2.75
CA SER A 173 -6.34 -27.78 3.40
C SER A 173 -5.42 -27.23 4.48
N MET A 174 -4.72 -28.07 5.23
CA MET A 174 -3.74 -27.68 6.24
C MET A 174 -2.53 -26.99 5.60
N ILE A 175 -1.98 -27.55 4.52
CA ILE A 175 -0.85 -26.95 3.82
C ILE A 175 -1.24 -25.59 3.26
N VAL A 176 -2.39 -25.49 2.60
CA VAL A 176 -2.88 -24.23 2.04
C VAL A 176 -3.13 -23.18 3.13
N SER A 177 -3.76 -23.56 4.24
CA SER A 177 -3.97 -22.68 5.40
C SER A 177 -2.63 -22.16 5.96
N LEU A 178 -1.60 -22.99 6.07
CA LEU A 178 -0.26 -22.55 6.47
C LEU A 178 0.35 -21.56 5.48
N CYS A 179 0.26 -21.82 4.18
CA CYS A 179 0.71 -20.90 3.13
C CYS A 179 -0.02 -19.56 3.21
N MET A 180 -1.33 -19.57 3.45
CA MET A 180 -2.15 -18.36 3.59
C MET A 180 -1.70 -17.51 4.78
N LYS A 181 -1.37 -18.11 5.93
CA LYS A 181 -0.82 -17.38 7.08
C LYS A 181 0.52 -16.72 6.77
N ILE A 182 1.41 -17.39 6.05
CA ILE A 182 2.68 -16.78 5.61
C ILE A 182 2.44 -15.58 4.70
N ILE A 183 1.58 -15.73 3.71
CA ILE A 183 1.23 -14.65 2.77
C ILE A 183 0.57 -13.48 3.50
N SER A 184 -0.28 -13.75 4.48
CA SER A 184 -0.90 -12.78 5.37
C SER A 184 0.13 -11.90 6.08
N VAL A 185 1.20 -12.49 6.61
CA VAL A 185 2.31 -11.75 7.23
C VAL A 185 3.04 -10.90 6.19
N LEU A 186 3.31 -11.45 4.99
CA LEU A 186 3.96 -10.70 3.92
C LEU A 186 3.15 -9.47 3.49
N ILE A 187 1.83 -9.60 3.35
CA ILE A 187 0.94 -8.46 3.06
C ILE A 187 1.05 -7.39 4.14
N THR A 188 1.04 -7.77 5.41
CA THR A 188 1.22 -6.85 6.53
C THR A 188 2.55 -6.10 6.45
N VAL A 189 3.64 -6.81 6.11
CA VAL A 189 4.97 -6.20 5.90
C VAL A 189 4.95 -5.19 4.76
N ILE A 190 4.24 -5.47 3.67
CA ILE A 190 4.12 -4.54 2.54
C ILE A 190 3.40 -3.26 2.95
N LEU A 191 2.28 -3.38 3.68
CA LEU A 191 1.47 -2.24 4.13
C LEU A 191 2.26 -1.33 5.10
N TYR A 192 2.91 -1.93 6.08
CA TYR A 192 3.72 -1.20 7.05
C TYR A 192 4.99 -0.63 6.42
N GLY A 193 5.61 -1.39 5.51
CA GLY A 193 6.77 -0.93 4.74
C GLY A 193 6.47 0.34 3.94
N ARG A 194 5.29 0.41 3.28
CA ARG A 194 4.83 1.62 2.60
C ARG A 194 4.72 2.81 3.56
N MET A 195 4.13 2.62 4.74
CA MET A 195 3.97 3.71 5.72
C MET A 195 5.32 4.21 6.24
N ILE A 196 6.26 3.29 6.49
CA ILE A 196 7.64 3.63 6.88
C ILE A 196 8.33 4.41 5.75
N GLU A 197 8.17 3.98 4.49
CA GLU A 197 8.72 4.69 3.33
C GLU A 197 8.18 6.13 3.24
N ILE A 198 6.88 6.33 3.47
CA ILE A 198 6.26 7.67 3.52
C ILE A 198 6.93 8.53 4.59
N TYR A 199 7.08 8.03 5.82
CA TYR A 199 7.72 8.79 6.89
C TYR A 199 9.18 9.13 6.60
N LEU A 200 9.94 8.21 6.00
CA LEU A 200 11.32 8.47 5.59
C LEU A 200 11.39 9.57 4.54
N TYR A 201 10.54 9.52 3.52
CA TYR A 201 10.48 10.56 2.50
C TYR A 201 10.13 11.92 3.11
N VAL A 202 9.08 11.99 3.91
CA VAL A 202 8.62 13.25 4.49
C VAL A 202 9.62 13.83 5.48
N SER A 203 10.36 13.00 6.22
CA SER A 203 11.36 13.47 7.18
C SER A 203 12.46 14.32 6.54
N VAL A 204 12.87 14.02 5.31
CA VAL A 204 13.94 14.71 4.58
C VAL A 204 13.44 15.72 3.55
N ALA A 205 12.13 15.90 3.44
CA ALA A 205 11.49 16.75 2.45
C ALA A 205 12.06 18.17 2.32
N PRO A 206 12.45 18.88 3.40
CA PRO A 206 12.99 20.23 3.29
C PRO A 206 14.24 20.34 2.40
N ILE A 207 15.07 19.29 2.32
CA ILE A 207 16.31 19.32 1.52
C ILE A 207 16.02 19.39 0.01
N PRO A 208 15.23 18.49 -0.60
CA PRO A 208 14.86 18.62 -2.01
C PRO A 208 14.08 19.91 -2.31
N PHE A 209 13.22 20.35 -1.39
CA PHE A 209 12.47 21.60 -1.58
C PHE A 209 13.38 22.84 -1.58
N ALA A 210 14.49 22.82 -0.85
CA ALA A 210 15.47 23.90 -0.89
C ALA A 210 16.13 24.09 -2.27
N THR A 211 16.13 23.05 -3.12
CA THR A 211 16.68 23.13 -4.48
C THR A 211 15.65 23.54 -5.54
N PHE A 212 14.36 23.56 -5.21
CA PHE A 212 13.25 23.69 -6.15
C PHE A 212 13.30 24.96 -6.99
N THR A 213 13.77 26.05 -6.41
CA THR A 213 13.80 27.36 -7.06
C THR A 213 15.03 27.59 -7.93
N ASN A 214 16.01 26.71 -7.91
CA ASN A 214 17.23 26.83 -8.71
C ASN A 214 17.05 26.21 -10.09
N ARG A 215 17.59 26.87 -11.12
CA ARG A 215 17.46 26.42 -12.52
C ARG A 215 18.27 25.15 -12.81
N GLU A 216 19.42 24.98 -12.17
CA GLU A 216 20.30 23.82 -12.40
C GLU A 216 19.93 22.64 -11.50
N TRP A 217 19.61 22.89 -10.22
CA TRP A 217 19.34 21.85 -9.22
C TRP A 217 17.85 21.60 -8.96
N GLY A 218 16.97 22.37 -9.55
CA GLY A 218 15.50 22.23 -9.39
C GLY A 218 14.95 20.88 -9.83
N SER A 219 15.71 20.13 -10.66
CA SER A 219 15.39 18.76 -11.03
C SER A 219 15.31 17.82 -9.81
N ILE A 220 16.11 18.06 -8.75
CA ILE A 220 16.09 17.28 -7.50
C ILE A 220 14.74 17.46 -6.81
N GLY A 221 14.31 18.71 -6.61
CA GLY A 221 13.01 19.01 -6.02
C GLY A 221 11.85 18.47 -6.85
N ASN A 222 11.90 18.64 -8.20
CA ASN A 222 10.88 18.11 -9.09
C ASN A 222 10.76 16.57 -9.02
N ASN A 223 11.87 15.85 -9.02
CA ASN A 223 11.86 14.39 -8.90
C ASN A 223 11.33 13.95 -7.53
N TYR A 224 11.68 14.70 -6.48
CA TYR A 224 11.14 14.44 -5.15
C TYR A 224 9.61 14.58 -5.09
N VAL A 225 9.03 15.64 -5.66
CA VAL A 225 7.57 15.83 -5.70
C VAL A 225 6.90 14.72 -6.50
N LYS A 226 7.49 14.29 -7.63
CA LYS A 226 7.00 13.14 -8.38
C LYS A 226 7.02 11.86 -7.56
N ALA A 227 8.09 11.62 -6.80
CA ALA A 227 8.20 10.47 -5.91
C ALA A 227 7.18 10.52 -4.75
N LEU A 228 6.93 11.71 -4.21
CA LEU A 228 5.94 11.93 -3.17
C LEU A 228 4.51 11.62 -3.69
N LEU A 229 4.18 12.12 -4.89
CA LEU A 229 2.92 11.79 -5.57
C LEU A 229 2.81 10.29 -5.85
N ALA A 230 3.89 9.66 -6.32
CA ALA A 230 3.92 8.22 -6.57
C ALA A 230 3.62 7.43 -5.29
N LEU A 231 4.23 7.78 -4.15
CA LEU A 231 3.96 7.14 -2.86
C LEU A 231 2.52 7.34 -2.40
N GLY A 232 1.97 8.54 -2.60
CA GLY A 232 0.56 8.81 -2.29
C GLY A 232 -0.38 7.91 -3.11
N PHE A 233 -0.22 7.90 -4.43
CA PHE A 233 -1.06 7.13 -5.33
C PHE A 233 -0.83 5.62 -5.30
N GLN A 234 0.26 5.14 -4.72
CA GLN A 234 0.48 3.71 -4.49
C GLN A 234 -0.71 3.07 -3.75
N GLY A 235 -1.30 3.78 -2.80
CA GLY A 235 -2.49 3.32 -2.09
C GLY A 235 -3.68 3.04 -3.00
N PHE A 236 -3.92 3.90 -3.98
CA PHE A 236 -4.97 3.68 -4.97
C PHE A 236 -4.73 2.39 -5.78
N PHE A 237 -3.49 2.13 -6.23
CA PHE A 237 -3.18 0.89 -6.94
C PHE A 237 -3.33 -0.34 -6.04
N MET A 238 -2.99 -0.24 -4.75
CA MET A 238 -3.25 -1.32 -3.80
C MET A 238 -4.76 -1.62 -3.69
N MET A 239 -5.61 -0.59 -3.61
CA MET A 239 -7.07 -0.76 -3.59
C MET A 239 -7.60 -1.44 -4.85
N VAL A 240 -7.08 -1.07 -6.02
CA VAL A 240 -7.43 -1.72 -7.29
C VAL A 240 -7.03 -3.19 -7.29
N CYS A 241 -5.85 -3.54 -6.78
CA CYS A 241 -5.42 -4.93 -6.64
C CYS A 241 -6.37 -5.74 -5.73
N VAL A 242 -6.79 -5.15 -4.62
CA VAL A 242 -7.75 -5.78 -3.70
C VAL A 242 -9.11 -5.99 -4.35
N ALA A 243 -9.60 -5.01 -5.11
CA ALA A 243 -10.85 -5.13 -5.85
C ALA A 243 -10.81 -6.27 -6.87
N ILE A 244 -9.75 -6.34 -7.66
CA ILE A 244 -9.55 -7.43 -8.63
C ILE A 244 -9.50 -8.78 -7.92
N TYR A 245 -8.76 -8.87 -6.81
CA TYR A 245 -8.67 -10.08 -6.01
C TYR A 245 -10.04 -10.53 -5.49
N ALA A 246 -10.83 -9.61 -4.93
CA ALA A 246 -12.16 -9.92 -4.41
C ALA A 246 -13.09 -10.45 -5.50
N VAL A 247 -13.05 -9.88 -6.72
CA VAL A 247 -13.79 -10.42 -7.88
C VAL A 247 -13.32 -11.82 -8.26
N LEU A 248 -11.98 -12.05 -8.29
CA LEU A 248 -11.43 -13.37 -8.61
C LEU A 248 -11.84 -14.43 -7.58
N VAL A 249 -11.81 -14.11 -6.29
CA VAL A 249 -12.26 -15.05 -5.24
C VAL A 249 -13.72 -15.39 -5.39
N ASN A 250 -14.59 -14.42 -5.71
CA ASN A 250 -16.01 -14.69 -5.94
C ASN A 250 -16.26 -15.65 -7.13
N THR A 251 -15.38 -15.72 -8.13
CA THR A 251 -15.52 -16.68 -9.23
C THR A 251 -15.26 -18.13 -8.81
N ILE A 252 -14.56 -18.35 -7.67
CA ILE A 252 -14.23 -19.70 -7.18
C ILE A 252 -15.44 -20.38 -6.55
N ILE A 253 -16.39 -19.61 -6.00
CA ILE A 253 -17.61 -20.10 -5.35
C ILE A 253 -18.41 -21.03 -6.28
N VAL A 254 -18.21 -20.92 -7.59
CA VAL A 254 -18.88 -21.69 -8.63
C VAL A 254 -18.04 -22.92 -9.06
N ALA A 255 -16.91 -23.22 -8.42
CA ALA A 255 -16.04 -24.32 -8.82
C ALA A 255 -16.68 -25.68 -8.51
N GLU A 256 -16.73 -26.56 -9.52
CA GLU A 256 -17.30 -27.90 -9.39
C GLU A 256 -16.47 -28.87 -8.51
N ASN A 257 -15.23 -28.50 -8.15
CA ASN A 257 -14.29 -29.38 -7.44
C ASN A 257 -13.62 -28.63 -6.27
N ILE A 258 -13.77 -29.18 -5.07
CA ILE A 258 -13.22 -28.63 -3.81
C ILE A 258 -11.70 -28.45 -3.84
N HIS A 259 -10.95 -29.39 -4.42
CA HIS A 259 -9.50 -29.30 -4.56
C HIS A 259 -9.10 -28.09 -5.41
N THR A 260 -9.78 -27.89 -6.54
CA THR A 260 -9.56 -26.75 -7.42
C THR A 260 -9.89 -25.44 -6.71
N ALA A 261 -10.97 -25.38 -5.93
CA ALA A 261 -11.37 -24.20 -5.17
C ALA A 261 -10.27 -23.79 -4.17
N ILE A 262 -9.79 -24.73 -3.34
CA ILE A 262 -8.76 -24.50 -2.33
C ILE A 262 -7.46 -23.95 -2.96
N TRP A 263 -6.96 -24.59 -4.01
CA TRP A 263 -5.74 -24.15 -4.69
C TRP A 263 -5.93 -22.84 -5.44
N SER A 264 -7.11 -22.55 -5.96
CA SER A 264 -7.40 -21.29 -6.63
C SER A 264 -7.40 -20.12 -5.66
N VAL A 265 -7.96 -20.26 -4.46
CA VAL A 265 -7.88 -19.23 -3.40
C VAL A 265 -6.42 -18.95 -3.05
N ALA A 266 -5.64 -20.00 -2.82
CA ALA A 266 -4.21 -19.84 -2.52
C ALA A 266 -3.47 -19.13 -3.66
N ALA A 267 -3.68 -19.54 -4.91
CA ALA A 267 -3.05 -18.94 -6.07
C ALA A 267 -3.41 -17.46 -6.23
N TYR A 268 -4.69 -17.09 -6.08
CA TYR A 268 -5.12 -15.71 -6.18
C TYR A 268 -4.56 -14.84 -5.04
N THR A 269 -4.43 -15.40 -3.83
CA THR A 269 -3.81 -14.69 -2.71
C THR A 269 -2.31 -14.47 -2.93
N VAL A 270 -1.61 -15.43 -3.53
CA VAL A 270 -0.23 -15.25 -3.98
C VAL A 270 -0.12 -14.15 -5.02
N ILE A 271 -1.02 -14.14 -6.02
CA ILE A 271 -1.08 -13.09 -7.06
C ILE A 271 -1.33 -11.72 -6.41
N LEU A 272 -2.25 -11.62 -5.46
CA LEU A 272 -2.48 -10.38 -4.70
C LEU A 272 -1.20 -9.90 -4.02
N CYS A 273 -0.52 -10.77 -3.27
CA CYS A 273 0.70 -10.44 -2.56
C CYS A 273 1.79 -9.88 -3.50
N PHE A 274 2.05 -10.55 -4.62
CA PHE A 274 3.01 -10.08 -5.62
C PHE A 274 2.56 -8.80 -6.34
N SER A 275 1.27 -8.63 -6.58
CA SER A 275 0.72 -7.42 -7.18
C SER A 275 0.91 -6.22 -6.25
N LEU A 276 0.61 -6.38 -4.96
CA LEU A 276 0.84 -5.35 -3.94
C LEU A 276 2.32 -4.94 -3.86
N PHE A 277 3.24 -5.90 -3.94
CA PHE A 277 4.68 -5.63 -4.00
C PHE A 277 5.07 -4.74 -5.17
N LYS A 278 4.44 -4.94 -6.32
CA LYS A 278 4.73 -4.19 -7.56
C LYS A 278 4.08 -2.80 -7.61
N THR A 279 3.10 -2.51 -6.77
CA THR A 279 2.39 -1.22 -6.81
C THR A 279 3.31 -0.02 -6.63
N GLY A 280 4.35 -0.13 -5.79
CA GLY A 280 5.32 0.94 -5.58
C GLY A 280 6.13 1.26 -6.84
N SER A 281 6.68 0.25 -7.51
CA SER A 281 7.43 0.44 -8.75
C SER A 281 6.54 0.91 -9.90
N LEU A 282 5.31 0.40 -9.98
CA LEU A 282 4.33 0.83 -10.97
C LEU A 282 3.98 2.31 -10.77
N SER A 283 3.70 2.72 -9.55
CA SER A 283 3.40 4.12 -9.24
C SER A 283 4.57 5.03 -9.59
N LYS A 284 5.80 4.69 -9.20
CA LYS A 284 7.00 5.46 -9.56
C LYS A 284 7.18 5.57 -11.08
N SER A 285 6.90 4.50 -11.82
CA SER A 285 6.97 4.50 -13.28
C SER A 285 5.93 5.45 -13.91
N ILE A 286 4.69 5.44 -13.44
CA ILE A 286 3.61 6.30 -13.96
C ILE A 286 3.91 7.78 -13.74
N PHE A 287 4.44 8.15 -12.56
CA PHE A 287 4.81 9.51 -12.23
C PHE A 287 6.20 9.91 -12.76
N ASN A 288 6.90 9.01 -13.47
CA ASN A 288 8.28 9.23 -13.93
C ASN A 288 9.19 9.73 -12.79
N ALA A 289 9.07 9.06 -11.65
CA ALA A 289 9.86 9.30 -10.45
C ALA A 289 11.06 8.34 -10.44
N HIS A 290 12.26 8.90 -10.48
CA HIS A 290 13.53 8.16 -10.52
C HIS A 290 14.31 8.34 -9.23
#